data_b000aae7820d4497c379ef9c48aa46b9
#
_entry.id   b000aae7820d4497c379ef9c48aa46b9
#
_cell.length_a   1.000
_cell.length_b   1.000
_cell.length_c   1.000
_cell.angle_alpha   90.00
_cell.angle_beta   90.00
_cell.angle_gamma   90.00
#
_symmetry.space_group_name_H-M   'P 1'
#
loop_
_entity.id
_entity.type
_entity.pdbx_description
1 polymer ?
#
loop_
_entity_poly.entity_id
_entity_poly.type
_entity_poly.pdbx_seq_one_letter_code
_entity_poly.pdbx_strand_id
1 'polypeptide(L)'
;MSKITEKIAKLLALAESPYEEEAKAALLQARRLMAEHKLMPEDIEPQENKKVVQECVGVTCTKLSSPWTVYLSTLIAAHYCCRPYRSSVHGSKVSEIGFIGMEDDFKLCKLAFLYAYDCVASRCRQIRTQKGYPAKTLREMCNSYGWGFCRGLSAAFQKQEAEHQEWGLVMVVPQAVEDAVSKMKRSSYKISPQSSINRQYAAMGYADGQEFDMRRRLEPSA
;
A
#
# COMPACT_ATOMS: atom_id res chain seq x y z
N MET A 1 27.09 22.65 6.05
CA MET A 1 25.76 22.03 6.23
C MET A 1 25.12 22.55 7.51
N SER A 2 23.81 22.79 7.51
CA SER A 2 23.07 23.18 8.73
C SER A 2 23.04 22.00 9.70
N LYS A 3 23.02 22.24 11.03
CA LYS A 3 22.85 21.19 12.05
C LYS A 3 21.59 20.35 11.82
N ILE A 4 20.62 20.90 11.13
CA ILE A 4 19.34 20.25 10.81
C ILE A 4 19.51 19.28 9.63
N THR A 5 20.23 19.67 8.58
CA THR A 5 20.52 18.79 7.44
C THR A 5 21.36 17.59 7.87
N GLU A 6 22.32 17.77 8.79
CA GLU A 6 23.09 16.65 9.36
C GLU A 6 22.22 15.71 10.21
N LYS A 7 21.26 16.25 10.97
CA LYS A 7 20.32 15.43 11.76
C LYS A 7 19.41 14.62 10.85
N ILE A 8 18.92 15.22 9.78
CA ILE A 8 18.06 14.54 8.80
C ILE A 8 18.85 13.44 8.08
N ALA A 9 20.08 13.71 7.64
CA ALA A 9 20.95 12.72 7.02
C ALA A 9 21.22 11.50 7.95
N LYS A 10 21.45 11.73 9.24
CA LYS A 10 21.58 10.65 10.23
C LYS A 10 20.31 9.83 10.40
N LEU A 11 19.14 10.47 10.39
CA LEU A 11 17.86 9.77 10.47
C LEU A 11 17.59 8.97 9.20
N LEU A 12 17.94 9.48 8.03
CA LEU A 12 17.84 8.75 6.77
C LEU A 12 18.78 7.54 6.74
N ALA A 13 20.02 7.68 7.24
CA ALA A 13 20.94 6.54 7.39
C ALA A 13 20.41 5.49 8.39
N LEU A 14 19.73 5.91 9.47
CA LEU A 14 19.10 5.00 10.42
C LEU A 14 17.86 4.31 9.81
N ALA A 15 17.22 4.92 8.82
CA ALA A 15 16.12 4.30 8.07
C ALA A 15 16.58 3.12 7.19
N GLU A 16 17.89 2.96 6.97
CA GLU A 16 18.52 1.79 6.32
C GLU A 16 18.81 0.64 7.31
N SER A 17 18.46 0.80 8.60
CA SER A 17 18.64 -0.22 9.63
C SER A 17 17.88 -1.50 9.30
N PRO A 18 18.43 -2.69 9.62
CA PRO A 18 17.73 -3.96 9.46
C PRO A 18 16.52 -4.11 10.43
N TYR A 19 16.40 -3.23 11.41
CA TYR A 19 15.28 -3.21 12.37
C TYR A 19 14.15 -2.32 11.84
N GLU A 20 13.11 -2.95 11.32
CA GLU A 20 12.03 -2.32 10.55
C GLU A 20 11.27 -1.21 11.32
N GLU A 21 11.02 -1.39 12.61
CA GLU A 21 10.34 -0.38 13.45
C GLU A 21 11.21 0.86 13.66
N GLU A 22 12.51 0.66 13.86
CA GLU A 22 13.48 1.74 14.02
C GLU A 22 13.68 2.50 12.70
N ALA A 23 13.80 1.76 11.60
CA ALA A 23 13.92 2.31 10.26
C ALA A 23 12.67 3.15 9.89
N LYS A 24 11.47 2.65 10.19
CA LYS A 24 10.21 3.35 9.94
C LYS A 24 10.08 4.62 10.79
N ALA A 25 10.40 4.55 12.08
CA ALA A 25 10.36 5.70 12.97
C ALA A 25 11.37 6.78 12.54
N ALA A 26 12.58 6.36 12.18
CA ALA A 26 13.63 7.27 11.69
C ALA A 26 13.24 7.95 10.38
N LEU A 27 12.66 7.21 9.42
CA LEU A 27 12.19 7.76 8.15
C LEU A 27 11.08 8.79 8.34
N LEU A 28 10.11 8.49 9.20
CA LEU A 28 9.03 9.42 9.53
C LEU A 28 9.56 10.70 10.19
N GLN A 29 10.50 10.58 11.12
CA GLN A 29 11.08 11.72 11.79
C GLN A 29 11.97 12.56 10.85
N ALA A 30 12.71 11.93 9.94
CA ALA A 30 13.46 12.62 8.91
C ALA A 30 12.52 13.46 8.01
N ARG A 31 11.48 12.86 7.49
CA ARG A 31 10.48 13.53 6.65
C ARG A 31 9.77 14.67 7.37
N ARG A 32 9.45 14.50 8.65
CA ARG A 32 8.86 15.56 9.47
C ARG A 32 9.79 16.78 9.55
N LEU A 33 11.07 16.58 9.86
CA LEU A 33 12.05 17.66 9.91
C LEU A 33 12.22 18.33 8.55
N MET A 34 12.19 17.56 7.45
CA MET A 34 12.24 18.11 6.09
C MET A 34 11.04 19.02 5.82
N ALA A 35 9.82 18.60 6.19
CA ALA A 35 8.61 19.40 6.03
C ALA A 35 8.62 20.65 6.90
N GLU A 36 9.00 20.57 8.17
CA GLU A 36 9.11 21.70 9.11
C GLU A 36 10.06 22.78 8.60
N HIS A 37 11.15 22.38 7.96
CA HIS A 37 12.19 23.28 7.48
C HIS A 37 12.10 23.58 5.98
N LYS A 38 11.04 23.10 5.30
CA LYS A 38 10.84 23.24 3.84
C LYS A 38 12.05 22.77 3.03
N LEU A 39 12.73 21.73 3.51
CA LEU A 39 13.87 21.12 2.85
C LEU A 39 13.37 20.03 1.91
N MET A 40 13.85 20.04 0.67
CA MET A 40 13.64 18.97 -0.28
C MET A 40 14.71 17.88 -0.05
N PRO A 41 14.45 16.61 -0.41
CA PRO A 41 15.46 15.55 -0.34
C PRO A 41 16.78 15.90 -1.02
N GLU A 42 16.70 16.72 -2.09
CA GLU A 42 17.81 17.21 -2.88
C GLU A 42 18.73 18.18 -2.10
N ASP A 43 18.19 18.84 -1.06
CA ASP A 43 18.94 19.78 -0.22
C ASP A 43 19.79 19.08 0.86
N ILE A 44 19.56 17.79 1.09
CA ILE A 44 20.13 17.05 2.22
C ILE A 44 21.29 16.15 1.80
N GLU A 45 21.17 15.48 0.67
CA GLU A 45 22.24 14.73 0.03
C GLU A 45 22.25 14.97 -1.47
N PRO A 46 23.41 15.11 -2.10
CA PRO A 46 23.48 14.93 -3.54
C PRO A 46 22.98 13.52 -3.85
N GLN A 47 21.86 13.43 -4.56
CA GLN A 47 21.19 12.16 -4.91
C GLN A 47 22.05 11.35 -5.88
N GLU A 48 23.18 10.84 -5.44
CA GLU A 48 23.99 10.01 -6.33
C GLU A 48 23.38 8.62 -6.54
N ASN A 49 22.39 8.12 -5.76
CA ASN A 49 21.93 6.73 -5.97
C ASN A 49 20.51 6.34 -5.51
N LYS A 50 19.59 7.25 -5.21
CA LYS A 50 18.21 6.78 -4.91
C LYS A 50 17.47 6.40 -6.19
N LYS A 51 17.43 5.11 -6.48
CA LYS A 51 16.81 4.55 -7.69
C LYS A 51 15.30 4.47 -7.57
N VAL A 52 14.60 4.96 -8.58
CA VAL A 52 13.17 4.65 -8.73
C VAL A 52 13.02 3.18 -9.14
N VAL A 53 12.28 2.42 -8.36
CA VAL A 53 11.97 1.01 -8.61
C VAL A 53 10.57 0.91 -9.21
N GLN A 54 10.44 0.11 -10.27
CA GLN A 54 9.16 -0.23 -10.90
C GLN A 54 9.09 -1.74 -11.06
N GLU A 55 8.31 -2.41 -10.23
CA GLU A 55 8.16 -3.87 -10.28
C GLU A 55 6.73 -4.32 -10.03
N CYS A 56 6.37 -5.45 -10.61
CA CYS A 56 5.19 -6.22 -10.23
C CYS A 56 5.47 -7.05 -8.97
N VAL A 57 4.44 -7.26 -8.15
CA VAL A 57 4.59 -7.91 -6.83
C VAL A 57 4.05 -9.35 -6.78
N GLY A 58 3.80 -9.97 -7.92
CA GLY A 58 3.35 -11.36 -8.01
C GLY A 58 1.86 -11.57 -7.68
N VAL A 59 1.11 -10.51 -7.43
CA VAL A 59 -0.31 -10.58 -7.13
C VAL A 59 -1.14 -10.28 -8.36
N THR A 60 -2.00 -11.22 -8.75
CA THR A 60 -2.87 -11.09 -9.93
C THR A 60 -4.33 -10.90 -9.56
N CYS A 61 -5.05 -10.20 -10.40
CA CYS A 61 -6.49 -9.99 -10.27
C CYS A 61 -7.19 -9.96 -11.64
N THR A 62 -8.51 -10.15 -11.60
CA THR A 62 -9.39 -9.98 -12.76
C THR A 62 -10.58 -9.11 -12.37
N LYS A 63 -11.40 -8.70 -13.36
CA LYS A 63 -12.67 -7.99 -13.05
C LYS A 63 -13.64 -8.81 -12.19
N LEU A 64 -13.56 -10.13 -12.23
CA LEU A 64 -14.45 -11.05 -11.50
C LEU A 64 -13.84 -11.60 -10.23
N SER A 65 -12.54 -11.89 -10.26
CA SER A 65 -11.81 -12.49 -9.13
C SER A 65 -10.90 -11.46 -8.51
N SER A 66 -11.12 -11.18 -7.24
CA SER A 66 -10.34 -10.24 -6.43
C SER A 66 -10.23 -8.82 -7.01
N PRO A 67 -11.32 -8.20 -7.51
CA PRO A 67 -11.26 -6.85 -8.10
C PRO A 67 -10.88 -5.78 -7.08
N TRP A 68 -11.11 -6.03 -5.79
CA TRP A 68 -10.73 -5.17 -4.67
C TRP A 68 -9.21 -4.96 -4.55
N THR A 69 -8.40 -5.89 -5.09
CA THR A 69 -6.94 -5.82 -5.04
C THR A 69 -6.38 -4.54 -5.67
N VAL A 70 -7.03 -4.05 -6.73
CA VAL A 70 -6.65 -2.78 -7.38
C VAL A 70 -6.89 -1.59 -6.45
N TYR A 71 -8.00 -1.59 -5.72
CA TYR A 71 -8.28 -0.53 -4.75
C TYR A 71 -7.34 -0.62 -3.54
N LEU A 72 -7.08 -1.84 -3.04
CA LEU A 72 -6.10 -2.08 -1.99
C LEU A 72 -4.72 -1.53 -2.38
N SER A 73 -4.26 -1.80 -3.61
CA SER A 73 -2.97 -1.28 -4.08
C SER A 73 -2.93 0.25 -4.10
N THR A 74 -4.04 0.90 -4.44
CA THR A 74 -4.12 2.37 -4.44
C THR A 74 -4.04 2.94 -3.02
N LEU A 75 -4.74 2.33 -2.05
CA LEU A 75 -4.71 2.75 -0.65
C LEU A 75 -3.30 2.62 -0.05
N ILE A 76 -2.69 1.45 -0.21
CA ILE A 76 -1.35 1.18 0.32
C ILE A 76 -0.31 2.08 -0.36
N ALA A 77 -0.34 2.20 -1.69
CA ALA A 77 0.63 3.03 -2.40
C ALA A 77 0.59 4.50 -1.96
N ALA A 78 -0.61 5.07 -1.79
CA ALA A 78 -0.77 6.44 -1.31
C ALA A 78 -0.15 6.63 0.07
N HIS A 79 -0.30 5.65 0.96
CA HIS A 79 0.23 5.70 2.33
C HIS A 79 1.76 5.51 2.41
N TYR A 80 2.39 4.96 1.38
CA TYR A 80 3.84 4.71 1.31
C TYR A 80 4.55 5.47 0.17
N CYS A 81 4.05 6.64 -0.24
CA CYS A 81 4.66 7.51 -1.25
C CYS A 81 4.96 6.81 -2.59
N CYS A 82 4.20 5.78 -2.94
CA CYS A 82 4.31 5.03 -4.18
C CYS A 82 3.12 5.29 -5.11
N ARG A 83 3.27 4.88 -6.36
CA ARG A 83 2.19 4.84 -7.35
C ARG A 83 1.90 3.41 -7.78
N PRO A 84 0.64 2.94 -7.69
CA PRO A 84 0.28 1.61 -8.15
C PRO A 84 0.08 1.60 -9.65
N TYR A 85 0.39 0.48 -10.28
CA TYR A 85 0.03 0.23 -11.67
C TYR A 85 -0.42 -1.21 -11.87
N ARG A 86 -1.02 -1.47 -13.03
CA ARG A 86 -1.40 -2.81 -13.43
C ARG A 86 -0.68 -3.16 -14.72
N SER A 87 -0.02 -4.29 -14.72
CA SER A 87 0.54 -4.91 -15.91
C SER A 87 -0.40 -5.98 -16.44
N SER A 88 -0.65 -5.98 -17.73
CA SER A 88 -1.44 -7.04 -18.40
C SER A 88 -0.88 -7.28 -19.78
N VAL A 89 -0.82 -8.56 -20.17
CA VAL A 89 -0.51 -8.93 -21.55
C VAL A 89 -1.72 -8.61 -22.42
N HIS A 90 -1.47 -8.13 -23.64
CA HIS A 90 -2.55 -7.82 -24.60
C HIS A 90 -3.47 -9.03 -24.80
N GLY A 91 -4.78 -8.81 -24.71
CA GLY A 91 -5.80 -9.86 -24.81
C GLY A 91 -6.04 -10.65 -23.51
N SER A 92 -5.21 -10.50 -22.48
CA SER A 92 -5.41 -11.16 -21.19
C SER A 92 -6.47 -10.44 -20.34
N LYS A 93 -7.33 -11.23 -19.67
CA LYS A 93 -8.25 -10.73 -18.64
C LYS A 93 -7.59 -10.62 -17.27
N VAL A 94 -6.38 -11.16 -17.13
CA VAL A 94 -5.61 -11.14 -15.88
C VAL A 94 -4.68 -9.93 -15.90
N SER A 95 -4.65 -9.22 -14.80
CA SER A 95 -3.70 -8.12 -14.56
C SER A 95 -2.89 -8.45 -13.32
N GLU A 96 -1.63 -8.08 -13.32
CA GLU A 96 -0.72 -8.14 -12.19
C GLU A 96 -0.56 -6.76 -11.58
N ILE A 97 -0.51 -6.70 -10.25
CA ILE A 97 -0.29 -5.46 -9.50
C ILE A 97 1.21 -5.16 -9.44
N GLY A 98 1.56 -3.91 -9.69
CA GLY A 98 2.90 -3.39 -9.50
C GLY A 98 2.89 -2.04 -8.82
N PHE A 99 4.07 -1.61 -8.36
CA PHE A 99 4.29 -0.31 -7.74
C PHE A 99 5.49 0.39 -8.36
N ILE A 100 5.44 1.72 -8.31
CA ILE A 100 6.55 2.61 -8.64
C ILE A 100 6.80 3.45 -7.41
N GLY A 101 8.04 3.48 -6.92
CA GLY A 101 8.44 4.24 -5.73
C GLY A 101 9.94 4.39 -5.65
N MET A 102 10.41 5.22 -4.73
CA MET A 102 11.80 5.19 -4.35
C MET A 102 12.10 3.83 -3.69
N GLU A 103 13.33 3.35 -3.77
CA GLU A 103 13.66 1.96 -3.38
C GLU A 103 13.18 1.59 -1.97
N ASP A 104 13.35 2.47 -0.99
CA ASP A 104 12.96 2.22 0.40
C ASP A 104 11.44 2.25 0.57
N ASP A 105 10.78 3.27 0.00
CA ASP A 105 9.32 3.38 -0.02
C ASP A 105 8.68 2.18 -0.74
N PHE A 106 9.30 1.73 -1.84
CA PHE A 106 8.85 0.57 -2.60
C PHE A 106 8.91 -0.71 -1.75
N LYS A 107 10.02 -0.96 -1.03
CA LYS A 107 10.17 -2.14 -0.15
C LYS A 107 9.07 -2.17 0.91
N LEU A 108 8.82 -1.06 1.59
CA LEU A 108 7.78 -0.94 2.62
C LEU A 108 6.38 -1.07 2.02
N CYS A 109 6.11 -0.40 0.90
CA CYS A 109 4.85 -0.50 0.18
C CYS A 109 4.54 -1.94 -0.25
N LYS A 110 5.52 -2.64 -0.84
CA LYS A 110 5.42 -4.06 -1.24
C LYS A 110 5.10 -4.96 -0.05
N LEU A 111 5.81 -4.78 1.07
CA LEU A 111 5.61 -5.57 2.29
C LEU A 111 4.21 -5.36 2.85
N ALA A 112 3.78 -4.10 3.02
CA ALA A 112 2.47 -3.73 3.52
C ALA A 112 1.34 -4.28 2.63
N PHE A 113 1.50 -4.15 1.32
CA PHE A 113 0.52 -4.63 0.37
C PHE A 113 0.39 -6.15 0.39
N LEU A 114 1.50 -6.88 0.38
CA LEU A 114 1.48 -8.35 0.44
C LEU A 114 0.85 -8.85 1.73
N TYR A 115 1.15 -8.22 2.86
CA TYR A 115 0.54 -8.58 4.13
C TYR A 115 -0.98 -8.31 4.14
N ALA A 116 -1.42 -7.13 3.73
CA ALA A 116 -2.84 -6.83 3.64
C ALA A 116 -3.58 -7.76 2.66
N TYR A 117 -2.95 -8.08 1.52
CA TYR A 117 -3.48 -9.04 0.56
C TYR A 117 -3.61 -10.44 1.17
N ASP A 118 -2.60 -10.92 1.89
CA ASP A 118 -2.60 -12.23 2.53
C ASP A 118 -3.67 -12.36 3.62
N CYS A 119 -3.94 -11.30 4.38
CA CYS A 119 -5.05 -11.26 5.34
C CYS A 119 -6.38 -11.54 4.63
N VAL A 120 -6.67 -10.81 3.55
CA VAL A 120 -7.91 -11.00 2.78
C VAL A 120 -7.92 -12.35 2.07
N ALA A 121 -6.83 -12.76 1.45
CA ALA A 121 -6.73 -14.04 0.74
C ALA A 121 -6.92 -15.24 1.67
N SER A 122 -6.38 -15.18 2.89
CA SER A 122 -6.55 -16.19 3.92
C SER A 122 -8.03 -16.36 4.32
N ARG A 123 -8.71 -15.24 4.59
CA ARG A 123 -10.13 -15.26 4.89
C ARG A 123 -10.96 -15.77 3.69
N CYS A 124 -10.61 -15.37 2.49
CA CYS A 124 -11.26 -15.88 1.28
C CYS A 124 -11.07 -17.39 1.11
N ARG A 125 -9.91 -17.95 1.47
CA ARG A 125 -9.72 -19.41 1.49
C ARG A 125 -10.70 -20.08 2.46
N GLN A 126 -10.87 -19.56 3.67
CA GLN A 126 -11.85 -20.07 4.65
C GLN A 126 -13.29 -19.95 4.14
N ILE A 127 -13.67 -18.83 3.50
CA ILE A 127 -15.02 -18.66 2.93
C ILE A 127 -15.28 -19.73 1.86
N ARG A 128 -14.30 -20.03 1.01
CA ARG A 128 -14.43 -21.03 -0.07
C ARG A 128 -14.59 -22.47 0.41
N THR A 129 -14.25 -22.78 1.65
CA THR A 129 -14.48 -24.13 2.23
C THR A 129 -15.93 -24.35 2.70
N GLN A 130 -16.75 -23.31 2.70
CA GLN A 130 -18.15 -23.41 3.12
C GLN A 130 -18.95 -24.28 2.14
N LYS A 131 -19.60 -25.32 2.69
CA LYS A 131 -20.47 -26.21 1.91
C LYS A 131 -21.86 -25.61 1.70
N GLY A 132 -22.53 -26.02 0.64
CA GLY A 132 -23.92 -25.61 0.36
C GLY A 132 -24.08 -24.32 -0.46
N TYR A 133 -22.97 -23.67 -0.83
CA TYR A 133 -23.02 -22.46 -1.66
C TYR A 133 -22.45 -22.69 -3.06
N PRO A 134 -23.12 -22.15 -4.12
CA PRO A 134 -22.56 -22.16 -5.47
C PRO A 134 -21.24 -21.35 -5.54
N ALA A 135 -20.33 -21.73 -6.44
CA ALA A 135 -19.04 -21.04 -6.64
C ALA A 135 -19.19 -19.52 -6.93
N LYS A 136 -20.27 -19.12 -7.59
CA LYS A 136 -20.60 -17.72 -7.83
C LYS A 136 -20.84 -16.98 -6.52
N THR A 137 -21.65 -17.54 -5.62
CA THR A 137 -21.98 -16.96 -4.30
C THR A 137 -20.74 -16.85 -3.43
N LEU A 138 -19.90 -17.92 -3.36
CA LEU A 138 -18.64 -17.89 -2.61
C LEU A 138 -17.69 -16.80 -3.12
N ARG A 139 -17.63 -16.60 -4.43
CA ARG A 139 -16.84 -15.51 -5.02
C ARG A 139 -17.39 -14.13 -4.64
N GLU A 140 -18.71 -13.97 -4.65
CA GLU A 140 -19.37 -12.73 -4.22
C GLU A 140 -19.12 -12.42 -2.75
N MET A 141 -19.17 -13.43 -1.87
CA MET A 141 -18.82 -13.31 -0.46
C MET A 141 -17.35 -12.87 -0.28
N CYS A 142 -16.41 -13.54 -0.97
CA CYS A 142 -14.99 -13.18 -0.94
C CYS A 142 -14.74 -11.74 -1.43
N ASN A 143 -15.37 -11.35 -2.52
CA ASN A 143 -15.23 -9.99 -3.04
C ASN A 143 -15.84 -8.95 -2.10
N SER A 144 -17.00 -9.26 -1.51
CA SER A 144 -17.63 -8.37 -0.52
C SER A 144 -16.77 -8.18 0.71
N TYR A 145 -16.14 -9.25 1.20
CA TYR A 145 -15.17 -9.19 2.29
C TYR A 145 -13.97 -8.32 1.93
N GLY A 146 -13.36 -8.54 0.75
CA GLY A 146 -12.20 -7.76 0.31
C GLY A 146 -12.51 -6.26 0.13
N TRP A 147 -13.68 -5.92 -0.40
CA TRP A 147 -14.13 -4.53 -0.47
C TRP A 147 -14.37 -3.93 0.93
N GLY A 148 -14.96 -4.70 1.83
CA GLY A 148 -15.12 -4.30 3.23
C GLY A 148 -13.78 -4.01 3.88
N PHE A 149 -12.81 -4.92 3.75
CA PHE A 149 -11.46 -4.77 4.28
C PHE A 149 -10.78 -3.49 3.78
N CYS A 150 -10.83 -3.23 2.47
CA CYS A 150 -10.28 -1.99 1.92
C CYS A 150 -10.91 -0.74 2.52
N ARG A 151 -12.23 -0.74 2.74
CA ARG A 151 -12.91 0.39 3.37
C ARG A 151 -12.54 0.57 4.83
N GLY A 152 -12.42 -0.53 5.59
CA GLY A 152 -11.96 -0.51 6.98
C GLY A 152 -10.53 0.02 7.10
N LEU A 153 -9.63 -0.47 6.24
CA LEU A 153 -8.25 0.00 6.16
C LEU A 153 -8.16 1.49 5.81
N SER A 154 -8.98 1.95 4.84
CA SER A 154 -9.05 3.37 4.50
C SER A 154 -9.47 4.22 5.71
N ALA A 155 -10.46 3.76 6.49
CA ALA A 155 -10.90 4.45 7.70
C ALA A 155 -9.80 4.47 8.78
N ALA A 156 -9.04 3.36 8.93
CA ALA A 156 -7.91 3.31 9.86
C ALA A 156 -6.81 4.29 9.48
N PHE A 157 -6.45 4.37 8.19
CA PHE A 157 -5.47 5.34 7.69
C PHE A 157 -5.93 6.78 7.88
N GLN A 158 -7.19 7.09 7.56
CA GLN A 158 -7.75 8.43 7.79
C GLN A 158 -7.74 8.83 9.27
N LYS A 159 -8.02 7.88 10.17
CA LYS A 159 -7.92 8.13 11.61
C LYS A 159 -6.49 8.42 12.02
N GLN A 160 -5.51 7.66 11.56
CA GLN A 160 -4.09 7.92 11.82
C GLN A 160 -3.64 9.28 11.29
N GLU A 161 -4.07 9.66 10.09
CA GLU A 161 -3.76 10.97 9.49
C GLU A 161 -4.39 12.11 10.30
N ALA A 162 -5.61 11.92 10.82
CA ALA A 162 -6.28 12.93 11.66
C ALA A 162 -5.62 13.08 13.04
N GLU A 163 -5.12 11.98 13.61
CA GLU A 163 -4.38 11.99 14.87
C GLU A 163 -2.97 12.56 14.73
N HIS A 164 -2.39 12.48 13.52
CA HIS A 164 -1.05 12.91 13.18
C HIS A 164 -1.06 13.80 11.93
N GLN A 165 -1.62 15.02 12.06
CA GLN A 165 -1.75 15.98 10.93
C GLN A 165 -0.41 16.28 10.23
N GLU A 166 0.70 16.17 10.94
CA GLU A 166 2.04 16.27 10.41
C GLU A 166 2.37 15.23 9.33
N TRP A 167 1.70 14.07 9.34
CA TRP A 167 1.96 12.99 8.37
C TRP A 167 1.46 13.32 6.96
N GLY A 168 0.36 14.06 6.85
CA GLY A 168 -0.17 14.52 5.56
C GLY A 168 0.80 15.42 4.79
N LEU A 169 1.65 16.18 5.52
CA LEU A 169 2.68 17.05 4.93
C LEU A 169 3.93 16.25 4.50
N VAL A 170 4.12 15.06 5.04
CA VAL A 170 5.32 14.24 4.86
C VAL A 170 5.13 13.16 3.79
N MET A 171 3.89 12.73 3.57
CA MET A 171 3.53 11.67 2.63
C MET A 171 3.37 12.22 1.18
N VAL A 172 4.36 12.95 0.71
CA VAL A 172 4.38 13.47 -0.66
C VAL A 172 5.13 12.51 -1.57
N VAL A 173 4.51 12.12 -2.67
CA VAL A 173 5.18 11.28 -3.67
C VAL A 173 6.30 12.07 -4.33
N PRO A 174 7.54 11.56 -4.36
CA PRO A 174 8.68 12.26 -4.99
C PRO A 174 8.46 12.54 -6.47
N GLN A 175 8.97 13.67 -6.95
CA GLN A 175 8.82 14.09 -8.36
C GLN A 175 9.39 13.03 -9.33
N ALA A 176 10.50 12.38 -8.98
CA ALA A 176 11.09 11.32 -9.78
C ALA A 176 10.14 10.13 -10.03
N VAL A 177 9.27 9.81 -9.05
CA VAL A 177 8.23 8.78 -9.18
C VAL A 177 7.12 9.25 -10.12
N GLU A 178 6.68 10.51 -10.01
CA GLU A 178 5.67 11.10 -10.92
C GLU A 178 6.19 11.16 -12.35
N ASP A 179 7.45 11.49 -12.55
CA ASP A 179 8.11 11.51 -13.87
C ASP A 179 8.17 10.09 -14.48
N ALA A 180 8.44 9.07 -13.67
CA ALA A 180 8.40 7.68 -14.11
C ALA A 180 6.98 7.27 -14.53
N VAL A 181 5.96 7.64 -13.75
CA VAL A 181 4.55 7.38 -14.07
C VAL A 181 4.11 8.10 -15.35
N SER A 182 4.59 9.34 -15.58
CA SER A 182 4.24 10.11 -16.78
C SER A 182 4.67 9.46 -18.08
N LYS A 183 5.76 8.67 -18.04
CA LYS A 183 6.31 7.92 -19.19
C LYS A 183 5.53 6.64 -19.50
N MET A 184 4.62 6.21 -18.62
CA MET A 184 3.83 5.00 -18.83
C MET A 184 2.64 5.25 -19.76
N LYS A 185 2.32 4.24 -20.59
CA LYS A 185 1.08 4.24 -21.36
C LYS A 185 -0.12 4.13 -20.41
N ARG A 186 -0.96 5.16 -20.37
CA ARG A 186 -2.17 5.17 -19.55
C ARG A 186 -3.28 4.39 -20.27
N SER A 187 -3.88 3.42 -19.57
CA SER A 187 -5.17 2.86 -19.95
C SER A 187 -6.21 3.17 -18.87
N SER A 188 -7.38 3.64 -19.27
CA SER A 188 -8.46 3.87 -18.29
C SER A 188 -9.06 2.53 -17.87
N TYR A 189 -9.12 2.28 -16.59
CA TYR A 189 -9.81 1.12 -16.02
C TYR A 189 -10.88 1.60 -15.03
N LYS A 190 -12.13 1.36 -15.40
CA LYS A 190 -13.22 1.60 -14.47
C LYS A 190 -13.40 0.35 -13.59
N ILE A 191 -13.14 0.48 -12.29
CA ILE A 191 -13.53 -0.51 -11.30
C ILE A 191 -15.03 -0.27 -11.06
N SER A 192 -15.88 -1.16 -11.57
CA SER A 192 -17.29 -1.13 -11.21
C SER A 192 -17.46 -1.84 -9.87
N PRO A 193 -18.15 -1.24 -8.89
CA PRO A 193 -18.59 -1.95 -7.71
C PRO A 193 -19.38 -3.18 -8.16
N GLN A 194 -19.22 -4.27 -7.47
CA GLN A 194 -19.95 -5.50 -7.76
C GLN A 194 -21.45 -5.26 -7.63
N SER A 195 -22.25 -5.78 -8.54
CA SER A 195 -23.71 -5.61 -8.58
C SER A 195 -24.45 -6.22 -7.38
N SER A 196 -23.80 -7.13 -6.65
CA SER A 196 -24.31 -7.73 -5.41
C SER A 196 -23.26 -7.69 -4.32
N ILE A 197 -23.55 -6.99 -3.23
CA ILE A 197 -22.72 -6.92 -2.03
C ILE A 197 -23.39 -7.77 -0.95
N ASN A 198 -22.68 -8.79 -0.47
CA ASN A 198 -23.08 -9.50 0.74
C ASN A 198 -22.71 -8.64 1.95
N ARG A 199 -23.73 -8.06 2.61
CA ARG A 199 -23.57 -7.11 3.71
C ARG A 199 -22.82 -7.69 4.89
N GLN A 200 -23.08 -8.95 5.23
CA GLN A 200 -22.42 -9.63 6.35
C GLN A 200 -20.91 -9.72 6.14
N TYR A 201 -20.48 -10.23 4.98
CA TYR A 201 -19.06 -10.35 4.68
C TYR A 201 -18.38 -9.00 4.47
N ALA A 202 -19.08 -8.01 3.94
CA ALA A 202 -18.57 -6.64 3.85
C ALA A 202 -18.35 -6.03 5.24
N ALA A 203 -19.25 -6.24 6.20
CA ALA A 203 -19.10 -5.77 7.57
C ALA A 203 -17.94 -6.47 8.30
N MET A 204 -17.79 -7.79 8.13
CA MET A 204 -16.64 -8.54 8.66
C MET A 204 -15.32 -8.00 8.11
N GLY A 205 -15.24 -7.84 6.78
CA GLY A 205 -14.03 -7.28 6.18
C GLY A 205 -13.73 -5.86 6.67
N TYR A 206 -14.75 -5.04 6.87
CA TYR A 206 -14.57 -3.68 7.39
C TYR A 206 -13.97 -3.68 8.80
N ALA A 207 -14.47 -4.53 9.70
CA ALA A 207 -13.93 -4.66 11.05
C ALA A 207 -12.45 -5.13 11.01
N ASP A 208 -12.17 -6.21 10.26
CA ASP A 208 -10.81 -6.73 10.14
C ASP A 208 -9.85 -5.70 9.50
N GLY A 209 -10.34 -4.87 8.57
CA GLY A 209 -9.56 -3.79 7.94
C GLY A 209 -9.28 -2.61 8.88
N GLN A 210 -10.18 -2.29 9.80
CA GLN A 210 -9.95 -1.27 10.82
C GLN A 210 -8.91 -1.70 11.87
N GLU A 211 -8.83 -3.01 12.15
CA GLU A 211 -7.86 -3.61 13.08
C GLU A 211 -6.53 -3.97 12.41
N PHE A 212 -6.37 -3.66 11.12
CA PHE A 212 -5.14 -3.98 10.39
C PHE A 212 -3.95 -3.22 11.01
N ASP A 213 -3.00 -3.99 11.55
CA ASP A 213 -1.76 -3.50 12.09
C ASP A 213 -0.58 -4.29 11.52
N MET A 214 0.33 -3.58 10.85
CA MET A 214 1.56 -4.18 10.30
C MET A 214 2.45 -4.79 11.38
N ARG A 215 2.39 -4.26 12.61
CA ARG A 215 3.20 -4.73 13.75
C ARG A 215 2.92 -6.18 14.12
N ARG A 216 1.69 -6.65 13.96
CA ARG A 216 1.30 -8.04 14.27
C ARG A 216 2.01 -9.11 13.43
N ARG A 217 2.61 -8.75 12.29
CA ARG A 217 3.39 -9.69 11.47
C ARG A 217 4.82 -9.89 11.99
N LEU A 218 5.32 -8.94 12.77
CA LEU A 218 6.70 -8.88 13.23
C LEU A 218 6.89 -9.55 14.60
N GLU A 219 5.81 -9.82 15.32
CA GLU A 219 5.86 -10.59 16.56
C GLU A 219 6.04 -12.08 16.19
N PRO A 220 7.15 -12.71 16.58
CA PRO A 220 7.28 -14.16 16.42
C PRO A 220 6.15 -14.82 17.20
N SER A 221 5.39 -15.69 16.53
CA SER A 221 4.37 -16.51 17.17
C SER A 221 5.02 -17.25 18.35
N ALA A 222 4.60 -16.91 19.59
CA ALA A 222 5.03 -17.56 20.81
C ALA A 222 4.59 -19.03 20.82
#